data_bdf2181ef9139bd17bfc77cd0d29dc3e
#
_entry.id   bdf2181ef9139bd17bfc77cd0d29dc3e
#
_cell.length_a   1.000
_cell.length_b   1.000
_cell.length_c   1.000
_cell.angle_alpha   90.00
_cell.angle_beta   90.00
_cell.angle_gamma   90.00
#
_symmetry.space_group_name_H-M   'P 1'
#
loop_
_entity.id
_entity.type
_entity.pdbx_description
1 polymer ?
#
loop_
_entity_poly.entity_id
_entity_poly.type
_entity_poly.pdbx_seq_one_letter_code
_entity_poly.pdbx_strand_id
1 'polypeptide(L)'
;MRFVFDVKREDLRRKARLVLGGHLIDALDQESYASTVQSLSIRLLLTIADKNGLEVMSGDVGNAFPNAYTKETIYTRAGVEFGERQGCVVKVVKALYGLSTSARRW
;
A
#
# COMPACT_ATOMS: atom_id res chain seq x y z
N MET A 1 9.77 9.77 7.42
CA MET A 1 9.49 9.36 6.03
C MET A 1 10.81 9.14 5.32
N ARG A 2 10.96 8.05 4.56
CA ARG A 2 12.20 7.72 3.82
C ARG A 2 11.88 6.91 2.57
N PHE A 3 12.75 6.95 1.58
CA PHE A 3 12.72 6.00 0.47
C PHE A 3 13.36 4.67 0.86
N VAL A 4 12.73 3.59 0.42
CA VAL A 4 13.31 2.24 0.43
C VAL A 4 13.52 1.85 -1.03
N PHE A 5 14.75 1.55 -1.36
CA PHE A 5 15.16 1.14 -2.71
C PHE A 5 15.29 -0.39 -2.77
N ASP A 6 14.85 -0.96 -3.87
CA ASP A 6 14.88 -2.39 -4.13
C ASP A 6 15.11 -2.64 -5.63
N VAL A 7 15.48 -3.85 -5.98
CA VAL A 7 15.63 -4.27 -7.38
C VAL A 7 14.75 -5.51 -7.59
N LYS A 8 13.83 -5.44 -8.53
CA LYS A 8 13.04 -6.61 -8.93
C LYS A 8 13.98 -7.68 -9.49
N ARG A 9 13.90 -8.90 -8.95
CA ARG A 9 14.78 -10.01 -9.37
C ARG A 9 14.49 -10.52 -10.78
N GLU A 10 13.24 -10.37 -11.23
CA GLU A 10 12.76 -10.88 -12.53
C GLU A 10 13.30 -10.10 -13.72
N ASP A 11 13.36 -8.77 -13.62
CA ASP A 11 13.68 -7.88 -14.73
C ASP A 11 14.72 -6.81 -14.38
N LEU A 12 15.35 -6.95 -13.21
CA LEU A 12 16.37 -6.03 -12.68
C LEU A 12 15.93 -4.56 -12.60
N ARG A 13 14.64 -4.29 -12.68
CA ARG A 13 14.12 -2.92 -12.56
C ARG A 13 14.31 -2.37 -11.16
N ARG A 14 14.84 -1.16 -11.09
CA ARG A 14 14.96 -0.42 -9.83
C ARG A 14 13.58 -0.02 -9.33
N LYS A 15 13.31 -0.28 -8.07
CA LYS A 15 12.05 0.06 -7.40
C LYS A 15 12.34 0.96 -6.21
N ALA A 16 11.61 2.06 -6.09
CA ALA A 16 11.65 2.95 -4.93
C ALA A 16 10.26 3.01 -4.30
N ARG A 17 10.21 2.93 -2.98
CA ARG A 17 8.97 3.09 -2.20
C ARG A 17 9.17 4.16 -1.16
N LEU A 18 8.26 5.11 -1.11
CA LEU A 18 8.20 6.07 -0.01
C LEU A 18 7.49 5.40 1.18
N VAL A 19 8.19 5.32 2.31
CA VAL A 19 7.72 4.60 3.50
C VAL A 19 7.66 5.55 4.69
N LEU A 20 6.56 5.50 5.44
CA LEU A 20 6.43 6.12 6.74
C LEU A 20 6.87 5.16 7.84
N GLY A 21 7.48 5.68 8.90
CA GLY A 21 7.76 4.94 10.12
C GLY A 21 6.50 4.78 10.96
N GLY A 22 5.54 3.98 10.50
CA GLY A 22 4.23 3.83 11.14
C GLY A 22 4.29 3.32 12.58
N HIS A 23 5.37 2.65 12.97
CA HIS A 23 5.64 2.23 14.34
C HIS A 23 5.92 3.40 15.32
N LEU A 24 6.16 4.59 14.80
CA LEU A 24 6.34 5.82 15.59
C LEU A 24 5.01 6.60 15.78
N ILE A 25 3.96 6.15 15.13
CA ILE A 25 2.62 6.69 15.31
C ILE A 25 1.98 5.83 16.39
N ASP A 26 1.64 6.44 17.53
CA ASP A 26 0.84 5.75 18.54
C ASP A 26 -0.31 5.06 17.84
N ALA A 27 -0.41 3.76 18.06
CA ALA A 27 -1.50 2.96 17.52
C ALA A 27 -2.78 3.48 18.18
N LEU A 28 -3.34 4.54 17.61
CA LEU A 28 -4.73 4.86 17.82
C LEU A 28 -5.46 3.55 17.55
N ASP A 29 -6.31 3.15 18.44
CA ASP A 29 -7.07 1.90 18.54
C ASP A 29 -7.86 1.56 17.25
N GLN A 30 -7.19 1.60 16.12
CA GLN A 30 -7.73 1.44 14.77
C GLN A 30 -7.33 0.07 14.25
N GLU A 31 -8.37 -0.72 13.97
CA GLU A 31 -8.19 -1.98 13.26
C GLU A 31 -7.34 -1.78 12.00
N SER A 32 -6.15 -2.32 12.00
CA SER A 32 -5.21 -2.29 10.88
C SER A 32 -5.45 -3.44 9.88
N TYR A 33 -6.39 -4.32 10.20
CA TYR A 33 -6.63 -5.54 9.43
C TYR A 33 -7.33 -5.24 8.10
N ALA A 34 -6.75 -5.74 7.03
CA ALA A 34 -7.39 -5.88 5.72
C ALA A 34 -7.41 -7.37 5.37
N SER A 35 -8.60 -7.90 5.09
CA SER A 35 -8.73 -9.31 4.74
C SER A 35 -8.09 -9.60 3.38
N THR A 36 -7.35 -10.70 3.31
CA THR A 36 -6.90 -11.29 2.04
C THR A 36 -7.85 -12.41 1.65
N VAL A 37 -8.08 -12.56 0.34
CA VAL A 37 -8.92 -13.63 -0.17
C VAL A 37 -8.29 -15.00 0.15
N GLN A 38 -9.10 -15.94 0.60
CA GLN A 38 -8.66 -17.31 0.88
C GLN A 38 -8.49 -18.10 -0.42
N SER A 39 -7.50 -19.00 -0.47
CA SER A 39 -7.26 -19.86 -1.63
C SER A 39 -8.47 -20.71 -2.02
N LEU A 40 -9.27 -21.12 -1.03
CA LEU A 40 -10.51 -21.86 -1.28
C LEU A 40 -11.52 -21.02 -2.07
N SER A 41 -11.67 -19.74 -1.74
CA SER A 41 -12.58 -18.84 -2.47
C SER A 41 -12.14 -18.64 -3.92
N ILE A 42 -10.84 -18.56 -4.18
CA ILE A 42 -10.31 -18.47 -5.55
C ILE A 42 -10.62 -19.74 -6.32
N ARG A 43 -10.37 -20.92 -5.73
CA ARG A 43 -10.66 -22.20 -6.37
C ARG A 43 -12.14 -22.39 -6.69
N LEU A 44 -13.01 -21.99 -5.76
CA LEU A 44 -14.46 -22.03 -5.96
C LEU A 44 -14.89 -21.11 -7.11
N LEU A 45 -14.36 -19.88 -7.15
CA LEU A 45 -14.62 -18.92 -8.22
C LEU A 45 -14.23 -19.49 -9.60
N LEU A 46 -13.02 -20.06 -9.70
CA LEU A 46 -12.53 -20.65 -10.94
C LEU A 46 -13.39 -21.85 -11.38
N THR A 47 -13.83 -22.68 -10.43
CA THR A 47 -14.73 -23.82 -10.73
C THR A 47 -16.08 -23.35 -11.23
N ILE A 48 -16.64 -22.30 -10.64
CA ILE A 48 -17.92 -21.72 -11.08
C ILE A 48 -17.77 -21.13 -12.49
N ALA A 49 -16.67 -20.41 -12.73
CA ALA A 49 -16.39 -19.81 -14.04
C ALA A 49 -16.31 -20.90 -15.13
N ASP A 50 -15.55 -21.95 -14.89
CA ASP A 50 -15.38 -23.09 -15.82
C ASP A 50 -16.73 -23.77 -16.15
N LYS A 51 -17.52 -24.09 -15.11
CA LYS A 51 -18.83 -24.74 -15.28
C LYS A 51 -19.87 -23.90 -16.03
N ASN A 52 -19.73 -22.59 -16.01
CA ASN A 52 -20.65 -21.64 -16.64
C ASN A 52 -20.09 -21.03 -17.93
N GLY A 53 -18.92 -21.46 -18.39
CA GLY A 53 -18.27 -20.93 -19.60
C GLY A 53 -17.92 -19.45 -19.49
N LEU A 54 -17.59 -18.97 -18.27
CA LEU A 54 -17.23 -17.57 -18.04
C LEU A 54 -15.75 -17.35 -18.30
N GLU A 55 -15.43 -16.23 -18.90
CA GLU A 55 -14.04 -15.79 -19.03
C GLU A 55 -13.52 -15.27 -17.68
N VAL A 56 -12.27 -15.60 -17.36
CA VAL A 56 -11.60 -15.15 -16.14
C VAL A 56 -10.49 -14.17 -16.51
N MET A 57 -10.52 -13.02 -15.90
CA MET A 57 -9.48 -11.99 -16.06
C MET A 57 -8.78 -11.75 -14.73
N SER A 58 -7.46 -11.57 -14.76
CA SER A 58 -6.67 -11.15 -13.60
C SER A 58 -5.96 -9.82 -13.88
N GLY A 59 -5.77 -9.03 -12.85
CA GLY A 59 -5.08 -7.74 -12.97
C GLY A 59 -4.34 -7.39 -11.68
N ASP A 60 -3.29 -6.58 -11.81
CA ASP A 60 -2.56 -5.99 -10.68
C ASP A 60 -2.78 -4.48 -10.66
N VAL A 61 -3.05 -3.94 -9.48
CA VAL A 61 -3.20 -2.49 -9.32
C VAL A 61 -1.88 -1.90 -8.88
N GLY A 62 -1.21 -1.25 -9.82
CA GLY A 62 0.05 -0.56 -9.54
C GLY A 62 -0.13 0.55 -8.49
N ASN A 63 0.77 0.58 -7.49
CA ASN A 63 0.75 1.58 -6.42
C ASN A 63 -0.60 1.68 -5.68
N ALA A 64 -1.18 0.55 -5.32
CA ALA A 64 -2.51 0.44 -4.71
C ALA A 64 -2.74 1.46 -3.58
N PHE A 65 -1.87 1.50 -2.57
CA PHE A 65 -2.03 2.40 -1.42
C PHE A 65 -2.09 3.88 -1.78
N PRO A 66 -1.21 4.45 -2.64
CA PRO A 66 -1.31 5.85 -3.03
C PRO A 66 -2.58 6.21 -3.84
N ASN A 67 -3.38 5.25 -4.24
CA ASN A 67 -4.69 5.52 -4.85
C ASN A 67 -5.78 5.80 -3.80
N ALA A 68 -5.60 5.38 -2.56
CA ALA A 68 -6.52 5.65 -1.47
C ALA A 68 -6.13 6.93 -0.69
N TYR A 69 -7.13 7.62 -0.14
CA TYR A 69 -6.92 8.76 0.76
C TYR A 69 -6.86 8.29 2.22
N THR A 70 -5.99 8.94 3.01
CA THR A 70 -6.04 8.76 4.46
C THR A 70 -7.26 9.47 5.04
N LYS A 71 -7.91 8.87 6.04
CA LYS A 71 -8.93 9.57 6.85
C LYS A 71 -8.29 10.24 8.06
N GLU A 72 -7.13 9.77 8.45
CA GLU A 72 -6.37 10.28 9.59
C GLU A 72 -5.59 11.53 9.18
N THR A 73 -5.52 12.49 10.10
CA THR A 73 -4.64 13.65 9.95
C THR A 73 -3.26 13.29 10.46
N ILE A 74 -2.38 12.94 9.56
CA ILE A 74 -1.00 12.50 9.85
C ILE A 74 -0.03 13.55 9.32
N TYR A 75 0.87 14.01 10.19
CA TYR A 75 1.98 14.87 9.82
C TYR A 75 3.30 14.13 9.97
N THR A 76 4.24 14.44 9.08
CA THR A 76 5.59 13.90 9.13
C THR A 76 6.60 14.95 8.71
N ARG A 77 7.87 14.74 9.02
CA ARG A 77 8.95 15.61 8.52
C ARG A 77 9.43 15.10 7.17
N ALA A 78 9.60 16.02 6.23
CA ALA A 78 10.19 15.74 4.92
C ALA A 78 11.65 15.31 5.11
N GLY A 79 12.03 14.20 4.51
CA GLY A 79 13.39 13.68 4.51
C GLY A 79 14.27 14.41 3.49
N VAL A 80 15.52 13.97 3.37
CA VAL A 80 16.53 14.52 2.45
C VAL A 80 16.07 14.48 0.98
N GLU A 81 15.16 13.55 0.66
CA GLU A 81 14.60 13.33 -0.67
C GLU A 81 13.76 14.50 -1.19
N PHE A 82 13.36 15.40 -0.28
CA PHE A 82 12.55 16.58 -0.62
C PHE A 82 13.42 17.82 -0.93
N GLY A 83 14.74 17.66 -0.98
CA GLY A 83 15.67 18.75 -1.32
C GLY A 83 15.48 19.97 -0.43
N GLU A 84 15.18 21.12 -1.01
CA GLU A 84 15.00 22.40 -0.27
C GLU A 84 13.89 22.36 0.78
N ARG A 85 12.96 21.42 0.67
CA ARG A 85 11.87 21.23 1.65
C ARG A 85 12.22 20.24 2.76
N GLN A 86 13.46 19.79 2.84
CA GLN A 86 13.91 18.92 3.92
C GLN A 86 13.62 19.55 5.29
N GLY A 87 13.11 18.75 6.22
CA GLY A 87 12.76 19.19 7.57
C GLY A 87 11.41 19.88 7.71
N CYS A 88 10.77 20.29 6.61
CA CYS A 88 9.41 20.85 6.64
C CYS A 88 8.41 19.82 7.17
N VAL A 89 7.40 20.28 7.91
CA VAL A 89 6.27 19.46 8.29
C VAL A 89 5.31 19.34 7.11
N VAL A 90 5.01 18.12 6.71
CA VAL A 90 4.11 17.81 5.59
C VAL A 90 2.94 16.97 6.06
N LYS A 91 1.76 17.23 5.52
CA LYS A 91 0.57 16.44 5.78
C LYS A 91 0.53 15.25 4.80
N VAL A 92 0.28 14.07 5.32
CA VAL A 92 0.06 12.86 4.51
C VAL A 92 -1.40 12.83 4.08
N VAL A 93 -1.64 12.92 2.78
CA VAL A 93 -2.99 12.96 2.18
C VAL A 93 -3.38 11.60 1.60
N LYS A 94 -2.41 10.87 1.08
CA LYS A 94 -2.60 9.53 0.49
C LYS A 94 -2.05 8.45 1.39
N ALA A 95 -2.65 7.27 1.33
CA ALA A 95 -2.12 6.10 2.04
C ALA A 95 -0.71 5.77 1.54
N LEU A 96 0.21 5.54 2.46
CA LEU A 96 1.61 5.22 2.16
C LEU A 96 2.00 3.90 2.81
N TYR A 97 3.02 3.28 2.23
CA TYR A 97 3.63 2.10 2.83
C TYR A 97 4.18 2.42 4.23
N GLY A 98 4.00 1.50 5.17
CA GLY A 98 4.40 1.66 6.57
C GLY A 98 3.35 2.26 7.50
N LEU A 99 2.24 2.79 7.00
CA LEU A 99 1.08 3.10 7.84
C LEU A 99 0.28 1.83 8.11
N SER A 100 -0.05 1.60 9.38
CA SER A 100 -0.86 0.43 9.81
C SER A 100 -2.24 0.41 9.14
N THR A 101 -2.82 1.57 8.88
CA THR A 101 -4.15 1.72 8.31
C THR A 101 -4.19 1.70 6.78
N SER A 102 -3.04 1.74 6.08
CA SER A 102 -3.01 1.84 4.61
C SER A 102 -3.71 0.68 3.90
N ALA A 103 -3.55 -0.55 4.39
CA ALA A 103 -4.19 -1.72 3.80
C ALA A 103 -5.71 -1.69 3.93
N ARG A 104 -6.24 -1.08 5.00
CA ARG A 104 -7.69 -0.94 5.22
C ARG A 104 -8.30 0.19 4.38
N ARG A 105 -7.48 1.17 3.97
CA ARG A 105 -7.95 2.32 3.15
C ARG A 105 -8.00 2.01 1.67
N TRP A 106 -7.24 1.04 1.25
CA TRP A 106 -7.28 0.46 -0.10
C TRP A 106 -8.46 -0.48 -0.25
#